data_cabbab512128b3769a824b2b959a58b7
#
_entry.id   cabbab512128b3769a824b2b959a58b7
#
_cell.length_a   1.000
_cell.length_b   1.000
_cell.length_c   1.000
_cell.angle_alpha   90.00
_cell.angle_beta   90.00
_cell.angle_gamma   90.00
#
_symmetry.space_group_name_H-M   'P 1'
#
loop_
_entity.id
_entity.type
_entity.pdbx_description
1 polymer ?
#
loop_
_entity_poly.entity_id
_entity_poly.type
_entity_poly.pdbx_seq_one_letter_code
_entity_poly.pdbx_strand_id
1 'polypeptide(L)'
;MRSMTGYGHGETDYNGTKFTVELNTVNRKQSDIVINLPRDLVALEPQIRQTINASISRGRTNVVVAYHNGSSGPRTLALDVDLARSYHDAMRALQKELDAPGEITIGTILQAPGVMRAPEESFDPNATWPAIERALKAALNELIKMREREGKHLAKDLIHRLKAMRRQIKEIRSLHPDVVKKYRAALLDRIQKAGLPIAADDERLVKEISFFADRSDVSEELTRAESHLAEFAHHLRRPEPVGRTLEFITQEIFRELNTLGAKANDAGISQRVVACKAELEKIREQIQNLE
;
A
#
# COMPACT_ATOMS: atom_id res chain seq x y z
N MET A 1 -14.29 -4.10 1.52
CA MET A 1 -13.02 -3.43 1.92
C MET A 1 -11.87 -4.40 1.71
N ARG A 2 -10.82 -3.99 0.97
CA ARG A 2 -9.64 -4.78 0.63
C ARG A 2 -8.39 -3.99 0.97
N SER A 3 -7.29 -4.67 1.29
CA SER A 3 -5.97 -4.05 1.32
C SER A 3 -5.48 -3.81 -0.11
N MET A 4 -4.62 -2.79 -0.30
CA MET A 4 -3.92 -2.57 -1.57
C MET A 4 -2.69 -3.46 -1.73
N THR A 5 -2.16 -4.02 -0.64
CA THR A 5 -1.01 -4.94 -0.64
C THR A 5 -1.50 -6.38 -0.70
N GLY A 6 -0.78 -7.21 -1.40
CA GLY A 6 -1.08 -8.64 -1.48
C GLY A 6 -0.12 -9.39 -2.37
N TYR A 7 -0.11 -10.70 -2.21
CA TYR A 7 0.66 -11.66 -2.98
C TYR A 7 -0.26 -12.79 -3.44
N GLY A 8 -0.01 -13.30 -4.62
CA GLY A 8 -0.69 -14.47 -5.14
C GLY A 8 0.24 -15.29 -6.02
N HIS A 9 0.14 -16.58 -5.90
CA HIS A 9 0.91 -17.56 -6.68
C HIS A 9 -0.05 -18.51 -7.37
N GLY A 10 0.28 -18.88 -8.60
CA GLY A 10 -0.48 -19.89 -9.34
C GLY A 10 0.44 -20.70 -10.23
N GLU A 11 0.16 -21.96 -10.34
CA GLU A 11 0.93 -22.88 -11.16
C GLU A 11 0.04 -23.76 -12.02
N THR A 12 0.57 -24.20 -13.15
CA THR A 12 -0.11 -25.08 -14.08
C THR A 12 0.92 -25.91 -14.85
N ASP A 13 0.57 -27.16 -15.10
CA ASP A 13 1.36 -28.02 -15.97
C ASP A 13 0.74 -28.07 -17.37
N TYR A 14 1.60 -27.94 -18.38
CA TYR A 14 1.21 -28.07 -19.78
C TYR A 14 2.33 -28.74 -20.57
N ASN A 15 2.05 -29.88 -21.18
CA ASN A 15 3.01 -30.70 -21.99
C ASN A 15 4.34 -30.99 -21.26
N GLY A 16 4.29 -31.27 -19.94
CA GLY A 16 5.49 -31.55 -19.15
C GLY A 16 6.29 -30.32 -18.73
N THR A 17 5.81 -29.12 -19.06
CA THR A 17 6.38 -27.85 -18.60
C THR A 17 5.49 -27.26 -17.52
N LYS A 18 6.08 -26.91 -16.40
CA LYS A 18 5.41 -26.24 -15.28
C LYS A 18 5.50 -24.73 -15.47
N PHE A 19 4.35 -24.06 -15.62
CA PHE A 19 4.25 -22.61 -15.66
C PHE A 19 3.88 -22.07 -14.27
N THR A 20 4.57 -21.05 -13.84
CA THR A 20 4.31 -20.36 -12.56
C THR A 20 4.02 -18.89 -12.82
N VAL A 21 3.03 -18.35 -12.13
CA VAL A 21 2.66 -16.93 -12.16
C VAL A 21 2.66 -16.41 -10.75
N GLU A 22 3.46 -15.38 -10.51
CA GLU A 22 3.50 -14.67 -9.25
C GLU A 22 2.98 -13.25 -9.44
N LEU A 23 2.11 -12.82 -8.54
CA LEU A 23 1.53 -11.49 -8.50
C LEU A 23 1.87 -10.83 -7.17
N ASN A 24 2.37 -9.61 -7.23
CA ASN A 24 2.59 -8.79 -6.05
C ASN A 24 1.99 -7.40 -6.26
N THR A 25 1.15 -6.95 -5.32
CA THR A 25 0.54 -5.62 -5.39
C THR A 25 1.03 -4.74 -4.25
N VAL A 26 1.30 -3.47 -4.58
CA VAL A 26 1.67 -2.43 -3.61
C VAL A 26 0.81 -1.19 -3.82
N ASN A 27 0.65 -0.42 -2.75
CA ASN A 27 -0.11 0.82 -2.81
C ASN A 27 0.52 1.81 -3.80
N ARG A 28 -0.26 2.23 -4.79
CA ARG A 28 0.07 3.33 -5.70
C ARG A 28 -1.21 4.06 -6.12
N LYS A 29 -1.13 5.39 -6.25
CA LYS A 29 -2.29 6.23 -6.61
C LYS A 29 -2.87 5.90 -8.00
N GLN A 30 -2.03 5.50 -8.95
CA GLN A 30 -2.43 5.11 -10.29
C GLN A 30 -2.25 3.60 -10.47
N SER A 31 -3.07 3.01 -11.36
CA SER A 31 -2.87 1.62 -11.81
C SER A 31 -1.60 1.55 -12.66
N ASP A 32 -0.68 0.68 -12.29
CA ASP A 32 0.58 0.44 -12.99
C ASP A 32 0.86 -1.07 -12.96
N ILE A 33 0.92 -1.69 -14.13
CA ILE A 33 1.15 -3.13 -14.25
C ILE A 33 2.50 -3.34 -14.93
N VAL A 34 3.42 -3.92 -14.19
CA VAL A 34 4.74 -4.34 -14.67
C VAL A 34 4.74 -5.84 -14.85
N ILE A 35 5.00 -6.30 -16.07
CA ILE A 35 4.95 -7.72 -16.42
C ILE A 35 6.36 -8.15 -16.85
N ASN A 36 6.90 -9.13 -16.17
CA ASN A 36 8.16 -9.78 -16.49
C ASN A 36 7.87 -11.14 -17.10
N LEU A 37 8.21 -11.28 -18.38
CA LEU A 37 7.99 -12.49 -19.16
C LEU A 37 9.30 -13.02 -19.74
N PRO A 38 9.46 -14.32 -19.85
CA PRO A 38 10.44 -14.93 -20.75
C PRO A 38 10.22 -14.44 -22.20
N ARG A 39 11.30 -14.37 -22.98
CA ARG A 39 11.27 -13.86 -24.37
C ARG A 39 10.22 -14.54 -25.23
N ASP A 40 10.05 -15.84 -25.07
CA ASP A 40 9.13 -16.67 -25.88
C ASP A 40 7.65 -16.40 -25.57
N LEU A 41 7.36 -15.77 -24.43
CA LEU A 41 6.00 -15.49 -23.95
C LEU A 41 5.63 -14.01 -24.05
N VAL A 42 6.50 -13.13 -24.56
CA VAL A 42 6.27 -11.67 -24.65
C VAL A 42 5.00 -11.34 -25.45
N ALA A 43 4.67 -12.15 -26.46
CA ALA A 43 3.45 -12.00 -27.25
C ALA A 43 2.15 -12.11 -26.42
N LEU A 44 2.21 -12.71 -25.23
CA LEU A 44 1.06 -12.87 -24.31
C LEU A 44 0.86 -11.69 -23.35
N GLU A 45 1.77 -10.71 -23.32
CA GLU A 45 1.69 -9.55 -22.42
C GLU A 45 0.33 -8.83 -22.50
N PRO A 46 -0.24 -8.52 -23.69
CA PRO A 46 -1.53 -7.84 -23.77
C PRO A 46 -2.68 -8.62 -23.12
N GLN A 47 -2.70 -9.94 -23.29
CA GLN A 47 -3.75 -10.83 -22.75
C GLN A 47 -3.65 -10.92 -21.22
N ILE A 48 -2.42 -11.05 -20.69
CA ILE A 48 -2.14 -11.03 -19.25
C ILE A 48 -2.58 -9.69 -18.65
N ARG A 49 -2.20 -8.58 -19.27
CA ARG A 49 -2.57 -7.22 -18.84
C ARG A 49 -4.08 -7.00 -18.82
N GLN A 50 -4.79 -7.48 -19.83
CA GLN A 50 -6.24 -7.42 -19.90
C GLN A 50 -6.89 -8.20 -18.76
N THR A 51 -6.44 -9.42 -18.50
CA THR A 51 -6.96 -10.27 -17.42
C THR A 51 -6.77 -9.63 -16.04
N ILE A 52 -5.61 -9.01 -15.80
CA ILE A 52 -5.32 -8.32 -14.54
C ILE A 52 -6.18 -7.08 -14.38
N ASN A 53 -6.32 -6.24 -15.42
CA ASN A 53 -7.13 -5.02 -15.39
C ASN A 53 -8.62 -5.31 -15.11
N ALA A 54 -9.12 -6.47 -15.51
CA ALA A 54 -10.48 -6.89 -15.19
C ALA A 54 -10.70 -7.18 -13.69
N SER A 55 -9.62 -7.46 -12.94
CA SER A 55 -9.67 -7.87 -11.54
C SER A 55 -9.12 -6.84 -10.55
N ILE A 56 -8.19 -5.99 -10.99
CA ILE A 56 -7.48 -5.01 -10.16
C ILE A 56 -7.62 -3.62 -10.80
N SER A 57 -8.25 -2.70 -10.07
CA SER A 57 -8.54 -1.35 -10.56
C SER A 57 -7.49 -0.31 -10.16
N ARG A 58 -6.69 -0.58 -9.10
CA ARG A 58 -5.77 0.39 -8.51
C ARG A 58 -4.53 -0.28 -7.92
N GLY A 59 -3.43 0.49 -7.84
CA GLY A 59 -2.17 0.03 -7.26
C GLY A 59 -1.15 -0.39 -8.33
N ARG A 60 0.09 -0.62 -7.92
CA ARG A 60 1.10 -1.20 -8.79
C ARG A 60 1.09 -2.72 -8.62
N THR A 61 0.91 -3.42 -9.73
CA THR A 61 0.94 -4.88 -9.81
C THR A 61 2.20 -5.31 -10.54
N ASN A 62 3.07 -6.03 -9.85
CA ASN A 62 4.20 -6.70 -10.48
C ASN A 62 3.80 -8.15 -10.75
N VAL A 63 4.03 -8.58 -11.98
CA VAL A 63 3.72 -9.92 -12.47
C VAL A 63 5.01 -10.56 -12.92
N VAL A 64 5.28 -11.76 -12.47
CA VAL A 64 6.38 -12.58 -12.93
C VAL A 64 5.81 -13.88 -13.45
N VAL A 65 6.07 -14.18 -14.72
CA VAL A 65 5.75 -15.48 -15.30
C VAL A 65 7.06 -16.21 -15.55
N ALA A 66 7.15 -17.42 -15.04
CA ALA A 66 8.30 -18.31 -15.26
C ALA A 66 7.81 -19.68 -15.68
N TYR A 67 8.66 -20.43 -16.32
CA TYR A 67 8.40 -21.83 -16.63
C TYR A 67 9.63 -22.70 -16.31
N HIS A 68 9.35 -23.93 -15.94
CA HIS A 68 10.37 -24.94 -15.65
C HIS A 68 9.99 -26.22 -16.38
N ASN A 69 10.90 -26.70 -17.22
CA ASN A 69 10.70 -27.99 -17.87
C ASN A 69 10.99 -29.12 -16.91
N GLY A 70 9.98 -29.94 -16.67
CA GLY A 70 10.08 -31.19 -15.91
C GLY A 70 10.78 -32.31 -16.66
N SER A 71 11.05 -32.14 -17.95
CA SER A 71 11.68 -33.17 -18.75
C SER A 71 13.17 -33.28 -18.39
N SER A 72 13.47 -34.24 -17.54
CA SER A 72 14.82 -34.78 -17.29
C SER A 72 15.36 -35.63 -18.48
N GLY A 73 14.88 -35.34 -19.68
CA GLY A 73 15.45 -35.96 -20.90
C GLY A 73 16.83 -35.41 -21.21
N PRO A 74 17.68 -36.19 -21.93
CA PRO A 74 18.98 -35.69 -22.33
C PRO A 74 18.82 -34.40 -23.13
N ARG A 75 19.40 -33.29 -22.63
CA ARG A 75 19.44 -32.01 -23.35
C ARG A 75 20.26 -32.21 -24.60
N THR A 76 19.63 -32.40 -25.75
CA THR A 76 20.29 -32.41 -27.05
C THR A 76 20.74 -31.00 -27.38
N LEU A 77 22.05 -30.78 -27.40
CA LEU A 77 22.61 -29.51 -27.85
C LEU A 77 22.34 -29.37 -29.37
N ALA A 78 21.83 -28.26 -29.77
CA ALA A 78 21.70 -27.89 -31.18
C ALA A 78 23.04 -27.31 -31.66
N LEU A 79 23.54 -27.81 -32.80
CA LEU A 79 24.73 -27.28 -33.44
C LEU A 79 24.33 -26.47 -34.67
N ASP A 80 24.76 -25.21 -34.73
CA ASP A 80 24.64 -24.38 -35.93
C ASP A 80 25.84 -24.69 -36.85
N VAL A 81 25.63 -25.66 -37.76
CA VAL A 81 26.68 -26.14 -38.67
C VAL A 81 27.10 -25.08 -39.67
N ASP A 82 26.18 -24.18 -40.09
CA ASP A 82 26.49 -23.14 -41.07
C ASP A 82 27.32 -22.02 -40.42
N LEU A 83 27.02 -21.68 -39.18
CA LEU A 83 27.82 -20.76 -38.40
C LEU A 83 29.19 -21.36 -38.07
N ALA A 84 29.27 -22.67 -37.75
CA ALA A 84 30.50 -23.36 -37.52
C ALA A 84 31.43 -23.34 -38.76
N ARG A 85 30.87 -23.54 -39.95
CA ARG A 85 31.60 -23.43 -41.25
C ARG A 85 32.11 -21.99 -41.45
N SER A 86 31.28 -21.01 -41.20
CA SER A 86 31.66 -19.61 -41.34
C SER A 86 32.83 -19.22 -40.41
N TYR A 87 32.82 -19.72 -39.16
CA TYR A 87 33.96 -19.54 -38.24
C TYR A 87 35.21 -20.23 -38.72
N HIS A 88 35.10 -21.49 -39.19
CA HIS A 88 36.22 -22.24 -39.71
C HIS A 88 36.87 -21.52 -40.90
N ASP A 89 36.07 -21.03 -41.86
CA ASP A 89 36.59 -20.34 -43.05
C ASP A 89 37.22 -18.98 -42.72
N ALA A 90 36.62 -18.23 -41.79
CA ALA A 90 37.18 -16.98 -41.27
C ALA A 90 38.54 -17.21 -40.55
N MET A 91 38.63 -18.25 -39.72
CA MET A 91 39.87 -18.62 -39.04
C MET A 91 40.96 -19.01 -40.01
N ARG A 92 40.65 -19.78 -41.08
CA ARG A 92 41.59 -20.14 -42.13
C ARG A 92 42.08 -18.91 -42.93
N ALA A 93 41.17 -17.99 -43.28
CA ALA A 93 41.54 -16.76 -43.94
C ALA A 93 42.51 -15.92 -43.10
N LEU A 94 42.22 -15.80 -41.79
CA LEU A 94 43.07 -15.07 -40.85
C LEU A 94 44.43 -15.70 -40.64
N GLN A 95 44.52 -17.05 -40.57
CA GLN A 95 45.78 -17.77 -40.51
C GLN A 95 46.67 -17.48 -41.73
N LYS A 96 46.09 -17.46 -42.91
CA LYS A 96 46.79 -17.18 -44.16
C LYS A 96 47.28 -15.71 -44.21
N GLU A 97 46.48 -14.77 -43.76
CA GLU A 97 46.77 -13.35 -43.77
C GLU A 97 47.88 -12.99 -42.77
N LEU A 98 47.83 -13.61 -41.58
CA LEU A 98 48.79 -13.30 -40.49
C LEU A 98 50.00 -14.22 -40.49
N ASP A 99 50.12 -15.17 -41.42
CA ASP A 99 51.14 -16.23 -41.45
C ASP A 99 51.31 -16.91 -40.08
N ALA A 100 50.20 -17.14 -39.39
CA ALA A 100 50.17 -17.61 -38.01
C ALA A 100 50.11 -19.16 -38.00
N PRO A 101 51.09 -19.86 -37.37
CA PRO A 101 51.04 -21.32 -37.26
C PRO A 101 49.99 -21.73 -36.21
N GLY A 102 49.24 -22.79 -36.51
CA GLY A 102 48.25 -23.35 -35.55
C GLY A 102 47.26 -24.28 -36.25
N GLU A 103 46.71 -25.23 -35.49
CA GLU A 103 45.63 -26.09 -36.00
C GLU A 103 44.28 -25.54 -35.55
N ILE A 104 43.32 -25.40 -36.47
CA ILE A 104 41.94 -25.12 -36.16
C ILE A 104 41.29 -26.44 -35.77
N THR A 105 41.05 -26.60 -34.47
CA THR A 105 40.42 -27.81 -33.93
C THR A 105 38.90 -27.68 -33.87
N ILE A 106 38.19 -28.80 -33.87
CA ILE A 106 36.74 -28.84 -33.63
C ILE A 106 36.41 -28.17 -32.28
N GLY A 107 37.25 -28.35 -31.25
CA GLY A 107 37.08 -27.72 -29.93
C GLY A 107 37.08 -26.19 -30.01
N THR A 108 37.96 -25.59 -30.83
CA THR A 108 38.00 -24.14 -31.03
C THR A 108 36.72 -23.62 -31.70
N ILE A 109 36.18 -24.36 -32.68
CA ILE A 109 34.94 -23.99 -33.37
C ILE A 109 33.74 -24.15 -32.47
N LEU A 110 33.68 -25.22 -31.64
CA LEU A 110 32.59 -25.42 -30.69
C LEU A 110 32.53 -24.35 -29.57
N GLN A 111 33.68 -23.72 -29.23
CA GLN A 111 33.74 -22.65 -28.26
C GLN A 111 33.36 -21.29 -28.87
N ALA A 112 33.23 -21.21 -30.19
CA ALA A 112 32.83 -19.96 -30.84
C ALA A 112 31.37 -19.58 -30.50
N PRO A 113 31.09 -18.28 -30.25
CA PRO A 113 29.77 -17.85 -29.84
C PRO A 113 28.66 -18.28 -30.84
N GLY A 114 27.63 -18.92 -30.33
CA GLY A 114 26.45 -19.29 -31.12
C GLY A 114 26.56 -20.60 -31.89
N VAL A 115 27.71 -21.26 -31.93
CA VAL A 115 27.90 -22.59 -32.61
C VAL A 115 27.18 -23.69 -31.84
N MET A 116 27.33 -23.72 -30.52
CA MET A 116 26.54 -24.57 -29.63
C MET A 116 25.40 -23.74 -29.02
N ARG A 117 24.19 -24.19 -29.23
CA ARG A 117 22.99 -23.55 -28.64
C ARG A 117 22.27 -24.60 -27.79
N ALA A 118 21.82 -24.17 -26.62
CA ALA A 118 20.74 -24.90 -25.98
C ALA A 118 19.52 -24.85 -26.90
N PRO A 119 18.73 -25.93 -27.03
CA PRO A 119 17.52 -25.90 -27.82
C PRO A 119 16.65 -24.72 -27.32
N GLU A 120 16.38 -23.78 -28.18
CA GLU A 120 15.38 -22.72 -27.91
C GLU A 120 14.03 -23.42 -27.94
N GLU A 121 13.44 -23.55 -26.76
CA GLU A 121 12.07 -24.01 -26.69
C GLU A 121 11.17 -22.83 -27.12
N SER A 122 10.72 -22.87 -28.35
CA SER A 122 9.72 -21.94 -28.84
C SER A 122 8.34 -22.45 -28.45
N PHE A 123 7.68 -21.74 -27.56
CA PHE A 123 6.27 -21.97 -27.27
C PHE A 123 5.41 -21.30 -28.33
N ASP A 124 4.39 -22.01 -28.83
CA ASP A 124 3.30 -21.36 -29.53
C ASP A 124 2.47 -20.58 -28.50
N PRO A 125 2.46 -19.25 -28.56
CA PRO A 125 1.73 -18.42 -27.61
C PRO A 125 0.24 -18.77 -27.53
N ASN A 126 -0.40 -19.09 -28.64
CA ASN A 126 -1.82 -19.40 -28.69
C ASN A 126 -2.12 -20.76 -28.02
N ALA A 127 -1.27 -21.74 -28.22
CA ALA A 127 -1.41 -23.05 -27.60
C ALA A 127 -1.09 -23.03 -26.09
N THR A 128 -0.19 -22.13 -25.66
CA THR A 128 0.28 -22.03 -24.27
C THR A 128 -0.62 -21.15 -23.40
N TRP A 129 -1.32 -20.16 -24.03
CA TRP A 129 -2.17 -19.21 -23.34
C TRP A 129 -3.17 -19.83 -22.35
N PRO A 130 -3.95 -20.89 -22.69
CA PRO A 130 -4.91 -21.47 -21.77
C PRO A 130 -4.29 -22.00 -20.47
N ALA A 131 -3.04 -22.45 -20.52
CA ALA A 131 -2.30 -22.90 -19.35
C ALA A 131 -1.86 -21.73 -18.46
N ILE A 132 -1.28 -20.69 -19.08
CA ILE A 132 -0.87 -19.46 -18.38
C ILE A 132 -2.07 -18.75 -17.80
N GLU A 133 -3.19 -18.68 -18.52
CA GLU A 133 -4.44 -18.07 -18.04
C GLU A 133 -4.96 -18.77 -16.77
N ARG A 134 -4.89 -20.11 -16.71
CA ARG A 134 -5.28 -20.87 -15.51
C ARG A 134 -4.40 -20.51 -14.32
N ALA A 135 -3.07 -20.52 -14.49
CA ALA A 135 -2.12 -20.12 -13.45
C ALA A 135 -2.34 -18.66 -13.01
N LEU A 136 -2.56 -17.74 -13.96
CA LEU A 136 -2.84 -16.34 -13.69
C LEU A 136 -4.14 -16.16 -12.89
N LYS A 137 -5.22 -16.85 -13.27
CA LYS A 137 -6.50 -16.82 -12.52
C LYS A 137 -6.35 -17.42 -11.12
N ALA A 138 -5.56 -18.46 -10.95
CA ALA A 138 -5.26 -19.02 -9.63
C ALA A 138 -4.50 -18.00 -8.75
N ALA A 139 -3.45 -17.38 -9.29
CA ALA A 139 -2.70 -16.33 -8.61
C ALA A 139 -3.55 -15.10 -8.25
N LEU A 140 -4.41 -14.66 -9.17
CA LEU A 140 -5.36 -13.56 -8.91
C LEU A 140 -6.34 -13.89 -7.78
N ASN A 141 -6.88 -15.11 -7.77
CA ASN A 141 -7.78 -15.56 -6.71
C ASN A 141 -7.10 -15.60 -5.34
N GLU A 142 -5.85 -16.05 -5.27
CA GLU A 142 -5.07 -16.06 -4.05
C GLU A 142 -4.77 -14.63 -3.56
N LEU A 143 -4.32 -13.79 -4.46
CA LEU A 143 -4.09 -12.36 -4.21
C LEU A 143 -5.34 -11.67 -3.63
N ILE A 144 -6.51 -11.86 -4.27
CA ILE A 144 -7.77 -11.25 -3.82
C ILE A 144 -8.15 -11.76 -2.43
N LYS A 145 -8.05 -13.06 -2.18
CA LYS A 145 -8.31 -13.65 -0.85
C LYS A 145 -7.39 -13.08 0.23
N MET A 146 -6.10 -12.90 -0.09
CA MET A 146 -5.14 -12.29 0.82
C MET A 146 -5.52 -10.83 1.12
N ARG A 147 -5.80 -10.02 0.10
CA ARG A 147 -6.24 -8.62 0.23
C ARG A 147 -7.52 -8.47 1.04
N GLU A 148 -8.48 -9.38 0.88
CA GLU A 148 -9.72 -9.38 1.68
C GLU A 148 -9.47 -9.75 3.14
N ARG A 149 -8.59 -10.71 3.40
CA ARG A 149 -8.20 -11.09 4.77
C ARG A 149 -7.51 -9.93 5.49
N GLU A 150 -6.54 -9.34 4.84
CA GLU A 150 -5.80 -8.18 5.36
C GLU A 150 -6.72 -6.98 5.55
N GLY A 151 -7.60 -6.67 4.59
CA GLY A 151 -8.59 -5.61 4.72
C GLY A 151 -9.52 -5.78 5.92
N LYS A 152 -9.92 -7.03 6.24
CA LYS A 152 -10.69 -7.32 7.46
C LYS A 152 -9.89 -7.06 8.74
N HIS A 153 -8.60 -7.35 8.76
CA HIS A 153 -7.73 -7.04 9.90
C HIS A 153 -7.56 -5.54 10.09
N LEU A 154 -7.29 -4.81 9.01
CA LEU A 154 -7.19 -3.34 9.03
C LEU A 154 -8.49 -2.69 9.52
N ALA A 155 -9.65 -3.17 9.06
CA ALA A 155 -10.95 -2.66 9.52
C ALA A 155 -11.15 -2.85 11.03
N LYS A 156 -10.75 -4.00 11.58
CA LYS A 156 -10.83 -4.26 13.04
C LYS A 156 -9.92 -3.30 13.83
N ASP A 157 -8.69 -3.09 13.36
CA ASP A 157 -7.75 -2.16 13.99
C ASP A 157 -8.29 -0.73 13.97
N LEU A 158 -8.79 -0.25 12.82
CA LEU A 158 -9.41 1.06 12.71
C LEU A 158 -10.59 1.25 13.65
N ILE A 159 -11.48 0.25 13.77
CA ILE A 159 -12.61 0.29 14.73
C ILE A 159 -12.10 0.37 16.16
N HIS A 160 -11.04 -0.34 16.51
CA HIS A 160 -10.43 -0.27 17.84
C HIS A 160 -9.92 1.14 18.15
N ARG A 161 -9.19 1.75 17.23
CA ARG A 161 -8.66 3.14 17.35
C ARG A 161 -9.78 4.19 17.45
N LEU A 162 -10.83 4.06 16.64
CA LEU A 162 -12.01 4.93 16.74
C LEU A 162 -12.68 4.84 18.12
N LYS A 163 -12.76 3.65 18.72
CA LYS A 163 -13.28 3.47 20.08
C LYS A 163 -12.39 4.16 21.10
N ALA A 164 -11.07 4.08 20.97
CA ALA A 164 -10.12 4.77 21.84
C ALA A 164 -10.31 6.30 21.75
N MET A 165 -10.41 6.85 20.54
CA MET A 165 -10.67 8.27 20.33
C MET A 165 -12.01 8.72 20.92
N ARG A 166 -13.09 7.96 20.69
CA ARG A 166 -14.41 8.25 21.29
C ARG A 166 -14.35 8.33 22.82
N ARG A 167 -13.57 7.44 23.44
CA ARG A 167 -13.35 7.47 24.89
C ARG A 167 -12.67 8.77 25.31
N GLN A 168 -11.60 9.18 24.64
CA GLN A 168 -10.91 10.44 24.93
C GLN A 168 -11.85 11.66 24.77
N ILE A 169 -12.64 11.71 23.69
CA ILE A 169 -13.61 12.81 23.45
C ILE A 169 -14.67 12.83 24.55
N LYS A 170 -15.18 11.68 24.99
CA LYS A 170 -16.12 11.61 26.13
C LYS A 170 -15.50 12.12 27.43
N GLU A 171 -14.24 11.79 27.69
CA GLU A 171 -13.50 12.29 28.85
C GLU A 171 -13.29 13.80 28.76
N ILE A 172 -12.98 14.36 27.58
CA ILE A 172 -12.90 15.82 27.38
C ILE A 172 -14.24 16.47 27.67
N ARG A 173 -15.34 15.92 27.17
CA ARG A 173 -16.70 16.42 27.43
C ARG A 173 -17.01 16.45 28.92
N SER A 174 -16.55 15.49 29.69
CA SER A 174 -16.75 15.48 31.15
C SER A 174 -15.90 16.47 31.90
N LEU A 175 -14.73 16.84 31.40
CA LEU A 175 -13.80 17.79 32.02
C LEU A 175 -14.15 19.25 31.69
N HIS A 176 -14.75 19.50 30.52
CA HIS A 176 -15.02 20.85 30.00
C HIS A 176 -15.83 21.74 30.94
N PRO A 177 -16.89 21.28 31.62
CA PRO A 177 -17.68 22.16 32.53
C PRO A 177 -16.86 22.69 33.71
N ASP A 178 -15.76 22.06 34.09
CA ASP A 178 -14.93 22.50 35.21
C ASP A 178 -13.83 23.48 34.81
N VAL A 179 -13.60 23.71 33.51
CA VAL A 179 -12.58 24.66 33.01
C VAL A 179 -12.88 26.08 33.48
N VAL A 180 -14.12 26.56 33.28
CA VAL A 180 -14.53 27.89 33.70
C VAL A 180 -14.50 28.05 35.21
N LYS A 181 -14.89 27.00 35.96
CA LYS A 181 -14.83 27.00 37.45
C LYS A 181 -13.40 27.14 37.95
N LYS A 182 -12.46 26.37 37.38
CA LYS A 182 -11.04 26.43 37.70
C LYS A 182 -10.44 27.79 37.37
N TYR A 183 -10.78 28.35 36.22
CA TYR A 183 -10.32 29.67 35.80
C TYR A 183 -10.79 30.73 36.79
N ARG A 184 -12.09 30.73 37.13
CA ARG A 184 -12.68 31.66 38.12
C ARG A 184 -11.92 31.57 39.46
N ALA A 185 -11.72 30.38 39.99
CA ALA A 185 -11.01 30.17 41.27
C ALA A 185 -9.56 30.68 41.21
N ALA A 186 -8.84 30.38 40.13
CA ALA A 186 -7.48 30.86 39.94
C ALA A 186 -7.38 32.38 39.76
N LEU A 187 -8.38 33.00 39.11
CA LEU A 187 -8.43 34.46 38.95
C LEU A 187 -8.67 35.15 40.28
N LEU A 188 -9.61 34.65 41.07
CA LEU A 188 -9.89 35.19 42.44
C LEU A 188 -8.67 35.07 43.34
N ASP A 189 -7.97 33.93 43.36
CA ASP A 189 -6.75 33.75 44.14
C ASP A 189 -5.65 34.74 43.75
N ARG A 190 -5.46 34.98 42.43
CA ARG A 190 -4.50 36.00 41.94
C ARG A 190 -4.86 37.41 42.36
N ILE A 191 -6.14 37.78 42.32
CA ILE A 191 -6.64 39.09 42.76
C ILE A 191 -6.40 39.27 44.26
N GLN A 192 -6.70 38.27 45.07
CA GLN A 192 -6.46 38.28 46.50
C GLN A 192 -4.97 38.41 46.85
N LYS A 193 -4.10 37.67 46.19
CA LYS A 193 -2.64 37.76 46.34
C LYS A 193 -2.06 39.09 45.91
N ALA A 194 -2.70 39.79 44.98
CA ALA A 194 -2.32 41.12 44.55
C ALA A 194 -2.79 42.22 45.53
N GLY A 195 -3.52 41.88 46.61
CA GLY A 195 -4.01 42.84 47.60
C GLY A 195 -5.11 43.77 47.10
N LEU A 196 -5.79 43.37 46.00
CA LEU A 196 -6.85 44.21 45.40
C LEU A 196 -8.18 43.90 46.09
N PRO A 197 -8.90 44.92 46.66
CA PRO A 197 -10.20 44.73 47.29
C PRO A 197 -11.32 44.67 46.24
N ILE A 198 -11.36 43.56 45.47
CA ILE A 198 -12.37 43.30 44.45
C ILE A 198 -13.38 42.31 45.00
N ALA A 199 -14.68 42.67 44.99
CA ALA A 199 -15.74 41.74 45.38
C ALA A 199 -15.93 40.65 44.34
N ALA A 200 -16.37 39.44 44.78
CA ALA A 200 -16.55 38.27 43.90
C ALA A 200 -17.69 38.47 42.85
N ASP A 201 -18.52 39.49 43.01
CA ASP A 201 -19.62 39.90 42.14
C ASP A 201 -19.30 41.18 41.37
N ASP A 202 -18.05 41.67 41.39
CA ASP A 202 -17.62 42.82 40.59
C ASP A 202 -17.95 42.62 39.11
N GLU A 203 -18.59 43.58 38.49
CA GLU A 203 -19.02 43.52 37.08
C GLU A 203 -17.87 43.21 36.10
N ARG A 204 -16.68 43.78 36.37
CA ARG A 204 -15.48 43.54 35.56
C ARG A 204 -15.01 42.08 35.63
N LEU A 205 -15.07 41.48 36.86
CA LEU A 205 -14.73 40.07 37.06
C LEU A 205 -15.73 39.15 36.36
N VAL A 206 -17.04 39.44 36.49
CA VAL A 206 -18.08 38.66 35.81
C VAL A 206 -17.92 38.74 34.31
N LYS A 207 -17.64 39.94 33.76
CA LYS A 207 -17.39 40.12 32.33
C LYS A 207 -16.18 39.34 31.81
N GLU A 208 -15.06 39.34 32.56
CA GLU A 208 -13.86 38.57 32.20
C GLU A 208 -14.12 37.06 32.19
N ILE A 209 -14.85 36.57 33.20
CA ILE A 209 -15.23 35.15 33.26
C ILE A 209 -16.16 34.78 32.11
N SER A 210 -17.09 35.64 31.72
CA SER A 210 -17.99 35.41 30.58
C SER A 210 -17.19 35.34 29.25
N PHE A 211 -16.29 36.29 29.02
CA PHE A 211 -15.41 36.25 27.85
C PHE A 211 -14.52 34.99 27.80
N PHE A 212 -14.00 34.58 28.97
CA PHE A 212 -13.24 33.34 29.04
C PHE A 212 -14.12 32.12 28.74
N ALA A 213 -15.35 32.06 29.25
CA ALA A 213 -16.29 30.97 29.00
C ALA A 213 -16.59 30.83 27.50
N ASP A 214 -16.87 31.94 26.80
CA ASP A 214 -17.13 31.95 25.36
C ASP A 214 -15.90 31.51 24.56
N ARG A 215 -14.70 31.96 24.93
CA ARG A 215 -13.44 31.59 24.25
C ARG A 215 -13.02 30.15 24.48
N SER A 216 -13.40 29.57 25.62
CA SER A 216 -13.07 28.21 26.00
C SER A 216 -14.16 27.18 25.65
N ASP A 217 -15.26 27.64 25.07
CA ASP A 217 -16.34 26.74 24.66
C ASP A 217 -15.86 25.86 23.47
N VAL A 218 -15.92 24.54 23.69
CA VAL A 218 -15.54 23.50 22.74
C VAL A 218 -16.69 22.54 22.41
N SER A 219 -17.93 22.95 22.78
CA SER A 219 -19.12 22.08 22.65
C SER A 219 -19.42 21.72 21.20
N GLU A 220 -19.21 22.68 20.28
CA GLU A 220 -19.42 22.49 18.86
C GLU A 220 -18.36 21.51 18.28
N GLU A 221 -17.08 21.72 18.59
CA GLU A 221 -15.97 20.90 18.13
C GLU A 221 -16.11 19.45 18.61
N LEU A 222 -16.53 19.25 19.85
CA LEU A 222 -16.81 17.92 20.39
C LEU A 222 -17.94 17.23 19.63
N THR A 223 -19.02 17.95 19.34
CA THR A 223 -20.18 17.41 18.63
C THR A 223 -19.82 17.05 17.19
N ARG A 224 -19.06 17.93 16.49
CA ARG A 224 -18.58 17.68 15.13
C ARG A 224 -17.60 16.49 15.09
N ALA A 225 -16.65 16.43 16.03
CA ALA A 225 -15.71 15.31 16.12
C ALA A 225 -16.43 13.98 16.35
N GLU A 226 -17.44 13.93 17.25
CA GLU A 226 -18.26 12.73 17.46
C GLU A 226 -19.03 12.32 16.20
N SER A 227 -19.60 13.30 15.47
CA SER A 227 -20.31 13.07 14.20
C SER A 227 -19.37 12.46 13.15
N HIS A 228 -18.20 13.04 12.95
CA HIS A 228 -17.20 12.54 12.00
C HIS A 228 -16.67 11.15 12.37
N LEU A 229 -16.48 10.86 13.67
CA LEU A 229 -16.13 9.50 14.10
C LEU A 229 -17.24 8.48 13.84
N ALA A 230 -18.51 8.91 13.95
CA ALA A 230 -19.65 8.04 13.64
C ALA A 230 -19.75 7.78 12.12
N GLU A 231 -19.57 8.81 11.31
CA GLU A 231 -19.55 8.74 9.85
C GLU A 231 -18.40 7.86 9.35
N PHE A 232 -17.20 8.02 9.90
CA PHE A 232 -16.06 7.16 9.61
C PHE A 232 -16.39 5.68 9.86
N ALA A 233 -16.95 5.37 11.05
CA ALA A 233 -17.33 4.01 11.41
C ALA A 233 -18.44 3.43 10.51
N HIS A 234 -19.32 4.28 9.96
CA HIS A 234 -20.35 3.90 9.00
C HIS A 234 -19.71 3.51 7.66
N HIS A 235 -18.80 4.32 7.14
CA HIS A 235 -18.10 4.04 5.87
C HIS A 235 -17.25 2.77 5.94
N LEU A 236 -16.62 2.45 7.09
CA LEU A 236 -15.89 1.19 7.27
C LEU A 236 -16.73 -0.09 7.07
N ARG A 237 -18.05 0.02 7.12
CA ARG A 237 -18.97 -1.14 6.94
C ARG A 237 -19.46 -1.30 5.51
N ARG A 238 -19.22 -0.31 4.64
CA ARG A 238 -19.68 -0.36 3.25
C ARG A 238 -18.76 -1.24 2.40
N PRO A 239 -19.31 -1.93 1.40
CA PRO A 239 -18.53 -2.75 0.48
C PRO A 239 -17.76 -1.93 -0.57
N GLU A 240 -18.12 -0.68 -0.77
CA GLU A 240 -17.57 0.21 -1.78
C GLU A 240 -16.14 0.69 -1.42
N PRO A 241 -15.35 1.13 -2.41
CA PRO A 241 -14.05 1.76 -2.18
C PRO A 241 -14.20 3.04 -1.36
N VAL A 242 -13.70 3.06 -0.14
CA VAL A 242 -13.93 4.17 0.82
C VAL A 242 -12.70 5.00 1.14
N GLY A 243 -11.52 4.66 0.62
CA GLY A 243 -10.25 5.28 1.00
C GLY A 243 -10.24 6.81 0.95
N ARG A 244 -10.73 7.43 -0.16
CA ARG A 244 -10.79 8.90 -0.29
C ARG A 244 -11.76 9.55 0.70
N THR A 245 -12.91 8.92 0.92
CA THR A 245 -13.91 9.43 1.87
C THR A 245 -13.38 9.38 3.29
N LEU A 246 -12.71 8.28 3.67
CA LEU A 246 -12.09 8.14 4.98
C LEU A 246 -10.94 9.14 5.18
N GLU A 247 -10.15 9.41 4.13
CA GLU A 247 -9.09 10.42 4.17
C GLU A 247 -9.68 11.83 4.42
N PHE A 248 -10.76 12.19 3.73
CA PHE A 248 -11.46 13.45 3.95
C PHE A 248 -12.00 13.57 5.39
N ILE A 249 -12.73 12.54 5.87
CA ILE A 249 -13.26 12.54 7.24
C ILE A 249 -12.12 12.65 8.27
N THR A 250 -10.98 12.01 8.03
CA THR A 250 -9.79 12.12 8.90
C THR A 250 -9.28 13.56 8.97
N GLN A 251 -9.28 14.29 7.85
CA GLN A 251 -8.88 15.70 7.82
C GLN A 251 -9.85 16.57 8.63
N GLU A 252 -11.17 16.33 8.52
CA GLU A 252 -12.16 17.07 9.32
C GLU A 252 -12.01 16.78 10.82
N ILE A 253 -11.81 15.49 11.21
CA ILE A 253 -11.53 15.16 12.62
C ILE A 253 -10.27 15.89 13.11
N PHE A 254 -9.22 15.94 12.29
CA PHE A 254 -7.98 16.64 12.65
C PHE A 254 -8.21 18.13 12.85
N ARG A 255 -9.04 18.76 12.01
CA ARG A 255 -9.43 20.17 12.13
C ARG A 255 -10.16 20.44 13.44
N GLU A 256 -11.15 19.62 13.79
CA GLU A 256 -11.88 19.77 15.06
C GLU A 256 -10.96 19.58 16.28
N LEU A 257 -10.04 18.59 16.23
CA LEU A 257 -9.05 18.39 17.30
C LEU A 257 -8.06 19.56 17.44
N ASN A 258 -7.71 20.25 16.34
CA ASN A 258 -6.86 21.43 16.40
C ASN A 258 -7.57 22.60 17.09
N THR A 259 -8.81 22.88 16.70
CA THR A 259 -9.62 23.97 17.29
C THR A 259 -9.90 23.69 18.77
N LEU A 260 -10.26 22.44 19.11
CA LEU A 260 -10.46 21.98 20.48
C LEU A 260 -9.19 22.20 21.34
N GLY A 261 -8.01 21.79 20.81
CA GLY A 261 -6.74 21.98 21.50
C GLY A 261 -6.36 23.45 21.71
N ALA A 262 -6.72 24.34 20.78
CA ALA A 262 -6.45 25.76 20.90
C ALA A 262 -7.35 26.46 21.93
N LYS A 263 -8.59 26.00 22.07
CA LYS A 263 -9.60 26.59 22.99
C LYS A 263 -9.56 26.01 24.42
N ALA A 264 -9.02 24.81 24.61
CA ALA A 264 -9.21 23.98 25.79
C ALA A 264 -8.77 24.60 27.12
N ASN A 265 -7.70 25.40 27.14
CA ASN A 265 -7.14 26.07 28.31
C ASN A 265 -7.04 25.20 29.61
N ASP A 266 -6.94 23.85 29.46
CA ASP A 266 -6.83 22.88 30.54
C ASP A 266 -5.82 21.80 30.14
N ALA A 267 -4.86 21.51 31.02
CA ALA A 267 -3.80 20.53 30.75
C ALA A 267 -4.35 19.12 30.55
N GLY A 268 -5.37 18.71 31.31
CA GLY A 268 -6.00 17.41 31.16
C GLY A 268 -6.71 17.23 29.83
N ILE A 269 -7.37 18.27 29.33
CA ILE A 269 -7.99 18.26 28.00
C ILE A 269 -6.91 18.26 26.91
N SER A 270 -5.87 19.08 27.04
CA SER A 270 -4.76 19.13 26.09
C SER A 270 -4.06 17.78 25.91
N GLN A 271 -3.80 17.05 27.01
CA GLN A 271 -3.23 15.70 26.95
C GLN A 271 -4.12 14.73 26.16
N ARG A 272 -5.44 14.79 26.33
CA ARG A 272 -6.38 13.92 25.61
C ARG A 272 -6.48 14.28 24.13
N VAL A 273 -6.39 15.56 23.80
CA VAL A 273 -6.32 16.01 22.40
C VAL A 273 -5.07 15.48 21.73
N VAL A 274 -3.92 15.52 22.41
CA VAL A 274 -2.67 14.95 21.90
C VAL A 274 -2.80 13.43 21.68
N ALA A 275 -3.41 12.72 22.64
CA ALA A 275 -3.69 11.29 22.47
C ALA A 275 -4.62 10.99 21.31
N CYS A 276 -5.68 11.80 21.10
CA CYS A 276 -6.55 11.68 19.92
C CYS A 276 -5.78 11.90 18.61
N LYS A 277 -4.93 12.93 18.55
CA LYS A 277 -4.12 13.21 17.36
C LYS A 277 -3.16 12.08 17.03
N ALA A 278 -2.53 11.48 18.05
CA ALA A 278 -1.65 10.33 17.87
C ALA A 278 -2.39 9.10 17.30
N GLU A 279 -3.61 8.82 17.80
CA GLU A 279 -4.42 7.73 17.23
C GLU A 279 -4.92 8.06 15.82
N LEU A 280 -5.25 9.32 15.55
CA LEU A 280 -5.70 9.76 14.23
C LEU A 280 -4.59 9.63 13.18
N GLU A 281 -3.34 9.92 13.50
CA GLU A 281 -2.22 9.73 12.58
C GLU A 281 -2.02 8.25 12.23
N LYS A 282 -2.11 7.35 13.23
CA LYS A 282 -2.08 5.91 12.97
C LYS A 282 -3.24 5.46 12.07
N ILE A 283 -4.44 6.01 12.26
CA ILE A 283 -5.60 5.79 11.38
C ILE A 283 -5.27 6.24 9.96
N ARG A 284 -4.70 7.42 9.80
CA ARG A 284 -4.34 7.99 8.51
C ARG A 284 -3.34 7.12 7.73
N GLU A 285 -2.31 6.60 8.39
CA GLU A 285 -1.36 5.66 7.80
C GLU A 285 -2.04 4.38 7.30
N GLN A 286 -2.97 3.83 8.09
CA GLN A 286 -3.68 2.59 7.73
C GLN A 286 -4.67 2.80 6.56
N ILE A 287 -5.34 3.95 6.48
CA ILE A 287 -6.27 4.27 5.39
C ILE A 287 -5.56 4.30 4.04
N GLN A 288 -4.29 4.72 3.99
CA GLN A 288 -3.53 4.74 2.74
C GLN A 288 -3.41 3.36 2.09
N ASN A 289 -3.53 2.29 2.87
CA ASN A 289 -3.45 0.91 2.40
C ASN A 289 -4.82 0.27 2.14
N LEU A 290 -5.91 1.04 2.19
CA LEU A 290 -7.28 0.56 1.99
C LEU A 290 -7.87 0.95 0.64
N GLU A 291 -8.59 -0.04 0.04
CA GLU A 291 -9.42 0.11 -1.14
C GLU A 291 -10.87 -0.27 -0.83
#